data_c04824572a409b0c435966e40d84f10d
#
_entry.id   c04824572a409b0c435966e40d84f10d
#
_cell.length_a   1.000
_cell.length_b   1.000
_cell.length_c   1.000
_cell.angle_alpha   90.00
_cell.angle_beta   90.00
_cell.angle_gamma   90.00
#
_symmetry.space_group_name_H-M   'P 1'
#
loop_
_entity.id
_entity.type
_entity.pdbx_description
1 polymer ?
#
loop_
_entity_poly.entity_id
_entity_poly.type
_entity_poly.pdbx_seq_one_letter_code
_entity_poly.pdbx_strand_id
1 'polypeptide(L)'
;AQENEDFSGADTVLNGGYSMPATTWTMGGMFAQTSGFPLSISQEDAEGMDEGEAFMPDIISIGDILDKEGYSQVLHIGSDANFGGRKAYFTEHGDYAMKDYFYARDKGRFPKDYHVWWGYEDARLFEYAKKEILELAEDEEPFNFTMLTVDTHFEDGYVCNDCPNLYGENQYANVLACSSKKVFEFVKWIQRQDFYENTTIVISGDHPTMDSDFCANIDKNYVRKVYTTYINSAVEPVNGGTRRDYTTFDNFPTTLASMGVSIEGDRLGLGTNLFSGRP
;
A
#
# COMPACT_ATOMS: atom_id res chain seq x y z
N ALA A 1 -15.87 13.59 14.93
CA ALA A 1 -14.43 13.26 14.89
C ALA A 1 -14.03 13.10 13.43
N GLN A 2 -12.89 13.60 13.07
CA GLN A 2 -12.32 13.38 11.74
C GLN A 2 -11.87 11.92 11.70
N GLU A 3 -12.31 11.18 10.68
CA GLU A 3 -12.00 9.76 10.58
C GLU A 3 -10.78 9.49 9.71
N ASN A 4 -10.26 10.51 9.02
CA ASN A 4 -9.11 10.35 8.15
C ASN A 4 -8.17 11.54 8.22
N GLU A 5 -6.88 11.25 8.20
CA GLU A 5 -5.80 12.23 8.13
C GLU A 5 -5.03 12.06 6.82
N ASP A 6 -4.97 13.13 6.06
CA ASP A 6 -4.15 13.24 4.87
C ASP A 6 -3.21 14.44 5.00
N PHE A 7 -1.92 14.20 4.93
CA PHE A 7 -0.90 15.23 5.06
C PHE A 7 -0.58 15.84 3.70
N SER A 8 -0.63 17.19 3.63
CA SER A 8 -0.34 17.92 2.38
C SER A 8 0.65 19.03 2.61
N GLY A 9 1.63 19.17 1.72
CA GLY A 9 2.68 20.18 1.81
C GLY A 9 2.23 21.60 1.54
N ALA A 10 1.32 21.83 0.61
CA ALA A 10 0.92 23.16 0.17
C ALA A 10 -0.56 23.30 -0.13
N ASP A 11 -1.04 24.52 -0.18
CA ASP A 11 -2.44 24.91 -0.36
C ASP A 11 -3.14 24.39 -1.62
N THR A 12 -2.42 23.75 -2.48
CA THR A 12 -2.85 23.77 -3.85
C THR A 12 -3.12 22.43 -4.38
N VAL A 13 -3.33 21.38 -3.92
CA VAL A 13 -3.88 20.55 -4.94
C VAL A 13 -3.97 19.05 -4.70
N LEU A 14 -2.96 18.40 -4.38
CA LEU A 14 -2.99 16.96 -4.12
C LEU A 14 -2.11 16.65 -2.93
N ASN A 15 -2.70 15.95 -1.99
CA ASN A 15 -1.99 15.42 -0.84
C ASN A 15 -1.03 14.33 -1.27
N GLY A 16 0.03 14.17 -0.55
CA GLY A 16 0.91 13.05 -0.75
C GLY A 16 2.37 13.33 -0.42
N GLY A 17 3.12 12.23 -0.39
CA GLY A 17 4.56 12.23 -0.18
C GLY A 17 5.33 12.30 -1.49
N TYR A 18 6.52 12.87 -1.43
CA TYR A 18 7.47 12.81 -2.53
C TYR A 18 8.08 11.40 -2.62
N SER A 19 8.09 10.85 -3.84
CA SER A 19 8.90 9.67 -4.12
C SER A 19 10.36 10.08 -4.28
N MET A 20 11.23 9.35 -3.62
CA MET A 20 12.67 9.56 -3.65
C MET A 20 13.34 8.61 -4.65
N PRO A 21 14.61 8.81 -5.02
CA PRO A 21 15.36 7.82 -5.79
C PRO A 21 15.26 6.42 -5.15
N ALA A 22 15.17 5.38 -5.98
CA ALA A 22 14.96 3.98 -5.60
C ALA A 22 13.60 3.65 -4.93
N THR A 23 12.62 4.58 -4.96
CA THR A 23 11.25 4.34 -4.48
C THR A 23 10.19 4.53 -5.58
N THR A 24 10.60 4.57 -6.86
CA THR A 24 9.73 4.92 -8.00
C THR A 24 9.24 3.70 -8.78
N TRP A 25 9.22 2.54 -8.18
CA TRP A 25 8.68 1.29 -8.67
C TRP A 25 8.05 0.51 -7.50
N THR A 26 7.20 -0.46 -7.78
CA THR A 26 6.32 -1.09 -6.78
C THR A 26 7.05 -1.57 -5.53
N MET A 27 8.05 -2.46 -5.70
CA MET A 27 8.76 -2.97 -4.52
C MET A 27 9.57 -1.89 -3.81
N GLY A 28 10.21 -0.98 -4.57
CA GLY A 28 10.93 0.17 -3.97
C GLY A 28 10.00 1.09 -3.17
N GLY A 29 8.79 1.31 -3.65
CA GLY A 29 7.75 2.08 -2.93
C GLY A 29 7.24 1.36 -1.69
N MET A 30 6.91 0.08 -1.79
CA MET A 30 6.48 -0.75 -0.66
C MET A 30 7.56 -0.83 0.42
N PHE A 31 8.81 -1.09 0.02
CA PHE A 31 9.96 -1.13 0.93
C PHE A 31 10.14 0.20 1.67
N ALA A 32 10.10 1.32 0.94
CA ALA A 32 10.24 2.64 1.52
C ALA A 32 9.18 2.95 2.59
N GLN A 33 7.93 2.57 2.31
CA GLN A 33 6.79 2.83 3.19
C GLN A 33 6.72 1.90 4.40
N THR A 34 7.39 0.77 4.35
CA THR A 34 7.38 -0.23 5.43
C THR A 34 8.68 -0.29 6.24
N SER A 35 9.78 0.29 5.75
CA SER A 35 11.07 0.31 6.42
C SER A 35 11.63 1.73 6.66
N GLY A 36 11.17 2.72 5.90
CA GLY A 36 11.69 4.09 5.94
C GLY A 36 13.04 4.24 5.23
N PHE A 37 13.41 3.33 4.31
CA PHE A 37 14.67 3.37 3.55
C PHE A 37 14.45 3.18 2.05
N PRO A 38 15.35 3.67 1.19
CA PRO A 38 15.33 3.35 -0.23
C PRO A 38 15.80 1.91 -0.46
N LEU A 39 15.17 1.22 -1.41
CA LEU A 39 15.60 -0.11 -1.83
C LEU A 39 16.81 0.00 -2.77
N SER A 40 17.97 -0.43 -2.33
CA SER A 40 19.25 -0.22 -3.05
C SER A 40 19.63 -1.34 -4.04
N ILE A 41 18.75 -2.33 -4.23
CA ILE A 41 18.94 -3.40 -5.21
C ILE A 41 18.09 -3.17 -6.45
N SER A 42 18.51 -3.69 -7.59
CA SER A 42 17.70 -3.65 -8.82
C SER A 42 16.53 -4.64 -8.75
N GLN A 43 15.55 -4.44 -9.63
CA GLN A 43 14.45 -5.39 -9.77
C GLN A 43 14.95 -6.79 -10.15
N GLU A 44 15.91 -6.89 -11.09
CA GLU A 44 16.49 -8.15 -11.55
C GLU A 44 17.18 -8.89 -10.39
N ASP A 45 17.96 -8.16 -9.56
CA ASP A 45 18.62 -8.74 -8.40
C ASP A 45 17.59 -9.21 -7.35
N ALA A 46 16.54 -8.44 -7.13
CA ALA A 46 15.46 -8.79 -6.19
C ALA A 46 14.66 -10.04 -6.62
N GLU A 47 14.42 -10.18 -7.93
CA GLU A 47 13.73 -11.36 -8.49
C GLU A 47 14.64 -12.59 -8.55
N GLY A 48 15.95 -12.39 -8.66
CA GLY A 48 16.95 -13.45 -8.74
C GLY A 48 17.39 -14.03 -7.40
N MET A 49 16.88 -13.50 -6.28
CA MET A 49 17.23 -14.02 -4.95
C MET A 49 16.64 -15.43 -4.76
N ASP A 50 17.52 -16.37 -4.43
CA ASP A 50 17.12 -17.76 -4.14
C ASP A 50 16.33 -17.87 -2.82
N GLU A 51 15.48 -18.89 -2.69
CA GLU A 51 14.81 -19.18 -1.43
C GLU A 51 15.85 -19.44 -0.34
N GLY A 52 15.88 -18.52 0.65
CA GLY A 52 16.83 -18.57 1.78
C GLY A 52 17.97 -17.57 1.68
N GLU A 53 18.08 -16.77 0.62
CA GLU A 53 18.91 -15.57 0.63
C GLU A 53 18.19 -14.47 1.40
N ALA A 54 18.93 -13.84 2.33
CA ALA A 54 18.37 -12.81 3.19
C ALA A 54 18.09 -11.51 2.41
N PHE A 55 16.84 -11.05 2.44
CA PHE A 55 16.43 -9.80 1.78
C PHE A 55 16.63 -8.61 2.73
N MET A 56 17.74 -7.90 2.60
CA MET A 56 18.07 -6.73 3.44
C MET A 56 18.04 -7.01 4.96
N PRO A 57 18.76 -8.04 5.45
CA PRO A 57 18.63 -8.57 6.83
C PRO A 57 18.92 -7.57 7.95
N ASP A 58 19.61 -6.47 7.64
CA ASP A 58 19.97 -5.44 8.62
C ASP A 58 18.88 -4.35 8.77
N ILE A 59 17.78 -4.47 8.03
CA ILE A 59 16.65 -3.53 8.09
C ILE A 59 15.58 -4.06 9.03
N ILE A 60 14.97 -3.17 9.79
CA ILE A 60 13.76 -3.45 10.56
C ILE A 60 12.57 -2.82 9.84
N SER A 61 11.59 -3.62 9.51
CA SER A 61 10.35 -3.20 8.87
C SER A 61 9.19 -3.10 9.86
N ILE A 62 8.06 -2.57 9.39
CA ILE A 62 6.80 -2.62 10.15
C ILE A 62 6.39 -4.07 10.42
N GLY A 63 6.63 -4.98 9.46
CA GLY A 63 6.34 -6.40 9.61
C GLY A 63 7.11 -7.04 10.77
N ASP A 64 8.42 -6.76 10.90
CA ASP A 64 9.24 -7.27 12.01
C ASP A 64 8.74 -6.78 13.38
N ILE A 65 8.24 -5.54 13.42
CA ILE A 65 7.72 -4.95 14.66
C ILE A 65 6.39 -5.63 15.02
N LEU A 66 5.48 -5.78 14.06
CA LEU A 66 4.16 -6.35 14.28
C LEU A 66 4.22 -7.85 14.59
N ASP A 67 5.14 -8.60 13.96
CA ASP A 67 5.39 -10.00 14.27
C ASP A 67 5.79 -10.19 15.74
N LYS A 68 6.71 -9.36 16.24
CA LYS A 68 7.11 -9.38 17.66
C LYS A 68 5.97 -9.06 18.64
N GLU A 69 4.99 -8.30 18.17
CA GLU A 69 3.79 -7.95 18.94
C GLU A 69 2.65 -8.97 18.76
N GLY A 70 2.90 -10.08 18.04
CA GLY A 70 1.97 -11.19 17.88
C GLY A 70 0.86 -10.95 16.85
N TYR A 71 1.10 -10.11 15.87
CA TYR A 71 0.15 -9.90 14.77
C TYR A 71 0.22 -11.02 13.75
N SER A 72 -0.92 -11.58 13.37
CA SER A 72 -1.05 -12.38 12.15
C SER A 72 -0.94 -11.48 10.92
N GLN A 73 -0.02 -11.76 9.99
CA GLN A 73 0.28 -10.88 8.87
C GLN A 73 -0.02 -11.52 7.51
N VAL A 74 -0.65 -10.78 6.62
CA VAL A 74 -1.02 -11.24 5.27
C VAL A 74 -0.59 -10.21 4.23
N LEU A 75 0.07 -10.69 3.15
CA LEU A 75 0.20 -9.95 1.89
C LEU A 75 -0.81 -10.51 0.88
N HIS A 76 -1.77 -9.68 0.46
CA HIS A 76 -2.83 -10.04 -0.47
C HIS A 76 -2.68 -9.29 -1.79
N ILE A 77 -2.37 -10.02 -2.86
CA ILE A 77 -2.10 -9.43 -4.19
C ILE A 77 -2.71 -10.30 -5.29
N GLY A 78 -3.17 -9.66 -6.38
CA GLY A 78 -3.73 -10.37 -7.54
C GLY A 78 -2.68 -10.93 -8.51
N SER A 79 -1.41 -10.60 -8.34
CA SER A 79 -0.29 -11.00 -9.19
C SER A 79 0.63 -12.01 -8.49
N ASP A 80 1.70 -12.41 -9.18
CA ASP A 80 2.76 -13.26 -8.61
C ASP A 80 3.53 -12.50 -7.52
N ALA A 81 3.61 -13.05 -6.32
CA ALA A 81 4.34 -12.47 -5.20
C ALA A 81 5.88 -12.50 -5.38
N ASN A 82 6.40 -13.36 -6.24
CA ASN A 82 7.86 -13.41 -6.50
C ASN A 82 8.33 -12.17 -7.25
N PHE A 83 7.48 -11.57 -8.08
CA PHE A 83 7.86 -10.41 -8.88
C PHE A 83 8.41 -9.27 -8.02
N GLY A 84 9.62 -8.81 -8.35
CA GLY A 84 10.33 -7.73 -7.64
C GLY A 84 10.77 -8.08 -6.22
N GLY A 85 10.82 -9.38 -5.85
CA GLY A 85 11.27 -9.83 -4.52
C GLY A 85 10.26 -9.64 -3.38
N ARG A 86 8.99 -9.34 -3.70
CA ARG A 86 7.96 -9.10 -2.66
C ARG A 86 7.81 -10.28 -1.71
N LYS A 87 7.74 -11.52 -2.24
CA LYS A 87 7.62 -12.71 -1.41
C LYS A 87 8.81 -12.85 -0.44
N ALA A 88 10.04 -12.69 -0.93
CA ALA A 88 11.23 -12.77 -0.09
C ALA A 88 11.18 -11.75 1.04
N TYR A 89 10.95 -10.47 0.72
CA TYR A 89 10.88 -9.40 1.69
C TYR A 89 9.81 -9.61 2.75
N PHE A 90 8.56 -9.83 2.35
CA PHE A 90 7.46 -9.93 3.31
C PHE A 90 7.48 -11.25 4.11
N THR A 91 8.07 -12.32 3.58
CA THR A 91 8.26 -13.55 4.35
C THR A 91 9.36 -13.36 5.39
N GLU A 92 10.48 -12.74 5.03
CA GLU A 92 11.60 -12.54 5.95
C GLU A 92 11.29 -11.48 7.01
N HIS A 93 10.66 -10.38 6.60
CA HIS A 93 10.36 -9.24 7.46
C HIS A 93 8.92 -9.29 7.99
N GLY A 94 8.60 -10.31 8.81
CA GLY A 94 7.34 -10.39 9.54
C GLY A 94 6.47 -11.60 9.23
N ASP A 95 7.01 -12.64 8.59
CA ASP A 95 6.36 -13.92 8.32
C ASP A 95 4.95 -13.81 7.70
N TYR A 96 4.81 -12.91 6.73
CA TYR A 96 3.51 -12.70 6.06
C TYR A 96 3.05 -13.94 5.31
N ALA A 97 1.81 -14.34 5.55
CA ALA A 97 1.13 -15.33 4.72
C ALA A 97 0.86 -14.76 3.31
N MET A 98 1.40 -15.41 2.27
CA MET A 98 1.22 -14.98 0.89
C MET A 98 -0.14 -15.42 0.34
N LYS A 99 -1.00 -14.46 0.00
CA LYS A 99 -2.31 -14.67 -0.63
C LYS A 99 -2.29 -14.09 -2.06
N ASP A 100 -1.46 -14.64 -2.90
CA ASP A 100 -1.18 -14.20 -4.27
C ASP A 100 -2.04 -14.91 -5.34
N TYR A 101 -1.71 -14.69 -6.61
CA TYR A 101 -2.36 -15.36 -7.74
C TYR A 101 -2.30 -16.88 -7.63
N PHE A 102 -1.14 -17.44 -7.29
CA PHE A 102 -0.97 -18.89 -7.20
C PHE A 102 -1.75 -19.48 -6.04
N TYR A 103 -1.73 -18.82 -4.89
CA TYR A 103 -2.56 -19.19 -3.76
C TYR A 103 -4.05 -19.24 -4.15
N ALA A 104 -4.57 -18.20 -4.80
CA ALA A 104 -5.98 -18.13 -5.20
C ALA A 104 -6.34 -19.22 -6.23
N ARG A 105 -5.44 -19.49 -7.18
CA ARG A 105 -5.59 -20.57 -8.16
C ARG A 105 -5.62 -21.95 -7.49
N ASP A 106 -4.70 -22.21 -6.56
CA ASP A 106 -4.58 -23.51 -5.89
C ASP A 106 -5.74 -23.76 -4.90
N LYS A 107 -6.32 -22.70 -4.37
CA LYS A 107 -7.59 -22.73 -3.62
C LYS A 107 -8.83 -22.88 -4.52
N GLY A 108 -8.66 -22.92 -5.84
CA GLY A 108 -9.78 -23.10 -6.78
C GLY A 108 -10.74 -21.91 -6.85
N ARG A 109 -10.28 -20.70 -6.55
CA ARG A 109 -11.10 -19.48 -6.57
C ARG A 109 -11.52 -19.04 -7.97
N PHE A 110 -10.84 -19.58 -9.00
CA PHE A 110 -11.13 -19.40 -10.42
C PHE A 110 -10.58 -20.59 -11.22
N PRO A 111 -10.97 -20.76 -12.50
CA PRO A 111 -10.42 -21.83 -13.37
C PRO A 111 -8.88 -21.75 -13.45
N LYS A 112 -8.20 -22.89 -13.55
CA LYS A 112 -6.73 -22.96 -13.54
C LYS A 112 -6.04 -22.20 -14.67
N ASP A 113 -6.72 -21.99 -15.77
CA ASP A 113 -6.28 -21.24 -16.96
C ASP A 113 -6.72 -19.77 -16.93
N TYR A 114 -7.37 -19.33 -15.85
CA TYR A 114 -7.76 -17.94 -15.69
C TYR A 114 -6.55 -17.09 -15.38
N HIS A 115 -6.26 -16.16 -16.27
CA HIS A 115 -5.22 -15.15 -16.09
C HIS A 115 -5.61 -13.92 -16.88
N VAL A 116 -5.72 -12.79 -16.21
CA VAL A 116 -5.97 -11.48 -16.82
C VAL A 116 -4.97 -10.48 -16.28
N TRP A 117 -4.47 -9.62 -17.14
CA TRP A 117 -3.51 -8.60 -16.78
C TRP A 117 -2.26 -9.23 -16.09
N TRP A 118 -2.01 -8.93 -14.85
CA TRP A 118 -0.90 -9.45 -14.03
C TRP A 118 -1.25 -10.70 -13.22
N GLY A 119 -2.43 -11.25 -13.39
CA GLY A 119 -2.90 -12.43 -12.66
C GLY A 119 -4.42 -12.48 -12.57
N TYR A 120 -5.05 -11.80 -11.60
CA TYR A 120 -6.49 -11.54 -11.56
C TYR A 120 -6.77 -10.10 -11.16
N GLU A 121 -7.90 -9.56 -11.64
CA GLU A 121 -8.30 -8.17 -11.52
C GLU A 121 -8.69 -7.75 -10.09
N ASP A 122 -8.62 -6.44 -9.81
CA ASP A 122 -8.92 -5.85 -8.50
C ASP A 122 -10.34 -6.12 -8.00
N ALA A 123 -11.32 -6.32 -8.89
CA ALA A 123 -12.68 -6.68 -8.49
C ALA A 123 -12.70 -7.98 -7.67
N ARG A 124 -11.96 -9.01 -8.12
CA ARG A 124 -11.78 -10.25 -7.37
C ARG A 124 -10.88 -10.07 -6.16
N LEU A 125 -9.84 -9.24 -6.27
CA LEU A 125 -8.94 -8.95 -5.16
C LEU A 125 -9.73 -8.46 -3.95
N PHE A 126 -10.60 -7.46 -4.13
CA PHE A 126 -11.43 -6.93 -3.06
C PHE A 126 -12.47 -7.93 -2.51
N GLU A 127 -13.02 -8.80 -3.38
CA GLU A 127 -13.92 -9.87 -2.93
C GLU A 127 -13.21 -10.90 -2.04
N TYR A 128 -12.00 -11.30 -2.45
CA TYR A 128 -11.22 -12.27 -1.68
C TYR A 128 -10.68 -11.64 -0.40
N ALA A 129 -10.25 -10.38 -0.45
CA ALA A 129 -9.81 -9.63 0.73
C ALA A 129 -10.87 -9.59 1.83
N LYS A 130 -12.14 -9.36 1.47
CA LYS A 130 -13.24 -9.37 2.45
C LYS A 130 -13.36 -10.71 3.18
N LYS A 131 -13.19 -11.82 2.48
CA LYS A 131 -13.27 -13.17 3.07
C LYS A 131 -12.08 -13.43 3.99
N GLU A 132 -10.86 -13.13 3.53
CA GLU A 132 -9.63 -13.31 4.30
C GLU A 132 -9.62 -12.44 5.57
N ILE A 133 -10.10 -11.20 5.48
CA ILE A 133 -10.18 -10.29 6.65
C ILE A 133 -11.21 -10.81 7.66
N LEU A 134 -12.36 -11.33 7.21
CA LEU A 134 -13.34 -11.90 8.12
C LEU A 134 -12.81 -13.16 8.83
N GLU A 135 -12.06 -14.00 8.10
CA GLU A 135 -11.39 -15.17 8.69
C GLU A 135 -10.37 -14.74 9.75
N LEU A 136 -9.53 -13.74 9.46
CA LEU A 136 -8.57 -13.19 10.42
C LEU A 136 -9.24 -12.54 11.63
N ALA A 137 -10.38 -11.90 11.44
CA ALA A 137 -11.12 -11.24 12.52
C ALA A 137 -11.88 -12.22 13.43
N GLU A 138 -12.00 -13.50 13.08
CA GLU A 138 -12.54 -14.56 13.94
C GLU A 138 -11.52 -15.03 15.00
N ASP A 139 -10.23 -14.80 14.76
CA ASP A 139 -9.15 -15.12 15.69
C ASP A 139 -9.03 -14.04 16.79
N GLU A 140 -8.54 -14.41 17.96
CA GLU A 140 -8.31 -13.47 19.08
C GLU A 140 -7.04 -12.61 18.88
N GLU A 141 -6.20 -12.97 17.91
CA GLU A 141 -4.93 -12.30 17.62
C GLU A 141 -5.16 -11.05 16.75
N PRO A 142 -4.40 -9.96 16.99
CA PRO A 142 -4.43 -8.82 16.12
C PRO A 142 -3.87 -9.20 14.73
N PHE A 143 -4.33 -8.52 13.68
CA PHE A 143 -3.85 -8.81 12.34
C PHE A 143 -3.40 -7.56 11.57
N ASN A 144 -2.46 -7.76 10.65
CA ASN A 144 -2.03 -6.81 9.64
C ASN A 144 -2.34 -7.36 8.24
N PHE A 145 -3.23 -6.69 7.53
CA PHE A 145 -3.62 -7.07 6.18
C PHE A 145 -3.11 -6.06 5.16
N THR A 146 -2.00 -6.39 4.51
CA THR A 146 -1.40 -5.57 3.44
C THR A 146 -1.95 -6.01 2.09
N MET A 147 -2.50 -5.08 1.31
CA MET A 147 -3.07 -5.36 0.00
C MET A 147 -2.47 -4.46 -1.07
N LEU A 148 -2.14 -5.04 -2.22
CA LEU A 148 -1.67 -4.33 -3.40
C LEU A 148 -2.64 -4.53 -4.57
N THR A 149 -3.21 -3.43 -5.08
CA THR A 149 -4.04 -3.41 -6.29
C THR A 149 -3.17 -3.38 -7.55
N VAL A 150 -3.70 -3.84 -8.68
CA VAL A 150 -2.94 -3.98 -9.92
C VAL A 150 -3.62 -3.39 -11.15
N ASP A 151 -4.95 -3.17 -11.14
CA ASP A 151 -5.67 -2.66 -12.32
C ASP A 151 -5.12 -1.31 -12.81
N THR A 152 -4.52 -0.50 -11.93
CA THR A 152 -3.94 0.81 -12.24
C THR A 152 -2.50 0.76 -12.74
N HIS A 153 -1.91 -0.43 -12.93
CA HIS A 153 -0.56 -0.55 -13.48
C HIS A 153 -0.51 -0.03 -14.93
N PHE A 154 0.60 0.63 -15.27
CA PHE A 154 0.81 1.17 -16.63
C PHE A 154 1.10 0.03 -17.63
N GLU A 155 0.88 0.18 -18.95
CA GLU A 155 0.27 1.35 -19.58
C GLU A 155 -1.25 1.19 -19.62
N ASP A 156 -1.97 2.32 -19.52
CA ASP A 156 -3.45 2.41 -19.62
C ASP A 156 -4.27 1.63 -18.58
N GLY A 157 -3.66 0.76 -17.79
CA GLY A 157 -4.32 -0.07 -16.79
C GLY A 157 -5.28 -1.12 -17.38
N TYR A 158 -5.96 -1.86 -16.50
CA TYR A 158 -6.92 -2.89 -16.88
C TYR A 158 -8.37 -2.42 -16.66
N VAL A 159 -9.16 -2.42 -17.74
CA VAL A 159 -10.59 -2.09 -17.69
C VAL A 159 -11.38 -3.34 -17.35
N CYS A 160 -11.86 -3.46 -16.12
CA CYS A 160 -12.76 -4.52 -15.73
C CYS A 160 -14.22 -4.20 -16.15
N ASN A 161 -15.09 -5.21 -16.08
CA ASN A 161 -16.50 -5.06 -16.50
C ASN A 161 -17.29 -4.01 -15.67
N ASP A 162 -16.83 -3.68 -14.47
CA ASP A 162 -17.50 -2.75 -13.56
C ASP A 162 -17.01 -1.30 -13.72
N CYS A 163 -16.02 -1.07 -14.57
CA CYS A 163 -15.44 0.26 -14.77
C CYS A 163 -16.40 1.17 -15.56
N PRO A 164 -16.85 2.30 -14.98
CA PRO A 164 -17.66 3.25 -15.70
C PRO A 164 -16.82 4.01 -16.73
N ASN A 165 -17.40 4.31 -17.88
CA ASN A 165 -16.78 5.17 -18.89
C ASN A 165 -17.10 6.65 -18.58
N LEU A 166 -16.37 7.24 -17.64
CA LEU A 166 -16.55 8.63 -17.20
C LEU A 166 -15.74 9.63 -18.04
N TYR A 167 -14.65 9.18 -18.63
CA TYR A 167 -13.65 10.01 -19.31
C TYR A 167 -13.51 9.66 -20.80
N GLY A 168 -14.54 9.03 -21.39
CA GLY A 168 -14.59 8.69 -22.82
C GLY A 168 -13.43 7.78 -23.24
N GLU A 169 -12.65 8.21 -24.22
CA GLU A 169 -11.53 7.42 -24.75
C GLU A 169 -10.29 7.38 -23.86
N ASN A 170 -10.25 8.17 -22.78
CA ASN A 170 -9.13 8.14 -21.85
C ASN A 170 -9.26 6.91 -20.91
N GLN A 171 -8.70 5.78 -21.36
CA GLN A 171 -8.79 4.50 -20.66
C GLN A 171 -8.19 4.59 -19.26
N TYR A 172 -6.98 5.14 -19.14
CA TYR A 172 -6.30 5.18 -17.84
C TYR A 172 -7.06 6.02 -16.80
N ALA A 173 -7.65 7.16 -17.22
CA ALA A 173 -8.51 7.94 -16.34
C ALA A 173 -9.75 7.16 -15.87
N ASN A 174 -10.36 6.37 -16.78
CA ASN A 174 -11.48 5.49 -16.41
C ASN A 174 -11.07 4.41 -15.41
N VAL A 175 -9.90 3.80 -15.59
CA VAL A 175 -9.36 2.79 -14.68
C VAL A 175 -9.04 3.39 -13.30
N LEU A 176 -8.40 4.55 -13.25
CA LEU A 176 -8.12 5.26 -11.99
C LEU A 176 -9.42 5.60 -11.23
N ALA A 177 -10.44 6.09 -11.93
CA ALA A 177 -11.74 6.36 -11.32
C ALA A 177 -12.42 5.09 -10.82
N CYS A 178 -12.32 4.00 -11.57
CA CYS A 178 -12.84 2.68 -11.20
C CYS A 178 -12.16 2.15 -9.92
N SER A 179 -10.83 2.20 -9.89
CA SER A 179 -10.04 1.79 -8.73
C SER A 179 -10.39 2.62 -7.50
N SER A 180 -10.45 3.95 -7.62
CA SER A 180 -10.86 4.85 -6.54
C SER A 180 -12.24 4.49 -5.97
N LYS A 181 -13.21 4.17 -6.83
CA LYS A 181 -14.53 3.72 -6.40
C LYS A 181 -14.47 2.39 -5.63
N LYS A 182 -13.72 1.41 -6.14
CA LYS A 182 -13.55 0.11 -5.47
C LYS A 182 -12.91 0.26 -4.08
N VAL A 183 -11.86 1.08 -3.97
CA VAL A 183 -11.22 1.40 -2.69
C VAL A 183 -12.22 2.05 -1.73
N PHE A 184 -12.98 3.04 -2.19
CA PHE A 184 -14.02 3.68 -1.38
C PHE A 184 -15.07 2.68 -0.87
N GLU A 185 -15.58 1.82 -1.74
CA GLU A 185 -16.56 0.79 -1.37
C GLU A 185 -15.99 -0.23 -0.39
N PHE A 186 -14.71 -0.58 -0.52
CA PHE A 186 -14.01 -1.47 0.39
C PHE A 186 -13.83 -0.84 1.78
N VAL A 187 -13.38 0.42 1.84
CA VAL A 187 -13.30 1.16 3.11
C VAL A 187 -14.66 1.24 3.78
N LYS A 188 -15.72 1.58 3.02
CA LYS A 188 -17.10 1.59 3.55
C LYS A 188 -17.56 0.23 4.05
N TRP A 189 -17.08 -0.86 3.46
CA TRP A 189 -17.37 -2.19 3.96
C TRP A 189 -16.64 -2.45 5.28
N ILE A 190 -15.35 -2.12 5.40
CA ILE A 190 -14.58 -2.26 6.65
C ILE A 190 -15.24 -1.44 7.78
N GLN A 191 -15.66 -0.21 7.50
CA GLN A 191 -16.30 0.68 8.46
C GLN A 191 -17.63 0.15 9.04
N ARG A 192 -18.18 -0.92 8.50
CA ARG A 192 -19.40 -1.58 8.98
C ARG A 192 -19.14 -2.85 9.77
N GLN A 193 -17.89 -3.26 9.89
CA GLN A 193 -17.51 -4.47 10.62
C GLN A 193 -17.32 -4.15 12.10
N ASP A 194 -17.57 -5.13 12.95
CA ASP A 194 -17.46 -4.99 14.41
C ASP A 194 -16.01 -4.70 14.85
N PHE A 195 -15.02 -5.15 14.09
CA PHE A 195 -13.60 -4.90 14.36
C PHE A 195 -13.13 -3.48 13.98
N TYR A 196 -13.93 -2.69 13.27
CA TYR A 196 -13.49 -1.37 12.77
C TYR A 196 -13.05 -0.40 13.86
N GLU A 197 -13.71 -0.44 15.02
CA GLU A 197 -13.36 0.45 16.15
C GLU A 197 -11.88 0.35 16.55
N ASN A 198 -11.27 -0.84 16.37
CA ASN A 198 -9.87 -1.12 16.67
C ASN A 198 -8.99 -1.25 15.43
N THR A 199 -9.42 -0.74 14.29
CA THR A 199 -8.73 -0.89 13.01
C THR A 199 -8.30 0.45 12.44
N THR A 200 -7.01 0.63 12.23
CA THR A 200 -6.48 1.73 11.42
C THR A 200 -6.35 1.28 9.97
N ILE A 201 -6.82 2.10 9.03
CA ILE A 201 -6.69 1.85 7.60
C ILE A 201 -5.70 2.87 7.02
N VAL A 202 -4.66 2.38 6.36
CA VAL A 202 -3.69 3.21 5.63
C VAL A 202 -3.86 2.97 4.13
N ILE A 203 -4.07 4.02 3.37
CA ILE A 203 -4.15 3.98 1.91
C ILE A 203 -3.01 4.81 1.36
N SER A 204 -2.16 4.21 0.55
CA SER A 204 -1.06 4.91 -0.12
C SER A 204 -0.86 4.38 -1.52
N GLY A 205 -0.54 5.27 -2.47
CA GLY A 205 0.06 4.82 -3.72
C GLY A 205 1.48 4.32 -3.45
N ASP A 206 1.92 3.34 -4.22
CA ASP A 206 3.27 2.81 -4.11
C ASP A 206 4.31 3.75 -4.75
N HIS A 207 4.02 4.25 -5.96
CA HIS A 207 4.83 5.24 -6.67
C HIS A 207 3.99 6.03 -7.70
N PRO A 208 4.49 7.17 -8.23
CA PRO A 208 3.85 7.87 -9.34
C PRO A 208 3.78 6.99 -10.58
N THR A 209 2.67 7.04 -11.32
CA THR A 209 2.53 6.26 -12.55
C THR A 209 3.69 6.48 -13.53
N MET A 210 4.12 5.40 -14.19
CA MET A 210 5.10 5.42 -15.27
C MET A 210 4.47 5.62 -16.66
N ASP A 211 3.14 5.79 -16.74
CA ASP A 211 2.43 6.05 -17.98
C ASP A 211 2.80 7.43 -18.55
N SER A 212 3.65 7.42 -19.57
CA SER A 212 4.19 8.63 -20.18
C SER A 212 3.16 9.42 -20.96
N ASP A 213 2.25 8.72 -21.62
CA ASP A 213 1.24 9.32 -22.50
C ASP A 213 0.16 10.01 -21.67
N PHE A 214 -0.29 9.37 -20.60
CA PHE A 214 -1.19 9.97 -19.63
C PHE A 214 -0.58 11.22 -18.98
N CYS A 215 0.72 11.21 -18.73
CA CYS A 215 1.43 12.32 -18.12
C CYS A 215 1.94 13.38 -19.10
N ALA A 216 1.77 13.22 -20.42
CA ALA A 216 2.36 14.08 -21.45
C ALA A 216 1.99 15.57 -21.35
N ASN A 217 0.79 15.85 -20.84
CA ASN A 217 0.26 17.21 -20.73
C ASN A 217 0.36 17.81 -19.31
N ILE A 218 1.04 17.14 -18.39
CA ILE A 218 1.26 17.69 -17.04
C ILE A 218 2.26 18.85 -17.13
N ASP A 219 1.99 19.93 -16.40
CA ASP A 219 2.93 21.05 -16.29
C ASP A 219 4.30 20.54 -15.82
N LYS A 220 5.36 20.96 -16.52
CA LYS A 220 6.74 20.51 -16.25
C LYS A 220 7.25 20.93 -14.88
N ASN A 221 6.64 21.96 -14.27
CA ASN A 221 6.96 22.42 -12.93
C ASN A 221 6.14 21.70 -11.84
N TYR A 222 5.16 20.88 -12.23
CA TYR A 222 4.37 20.11 -11.28
C TYR A 222 5.14 18.88 -10.81
N VAL A 223 5.40 18.81 -9.51
CA VAL A 223 6.03 17.65 -8.89
C VAL A 223 4.94 16.67 -8.47
N ARG A 224 4.91 15.51 -9.11
CA ARG A 224 3.95 14.44 -8.78
C ARG A 224 4.26 13.86 -7.39
N LYS A 225 3.22 13.60 -6.63
CA LYS A 225 3.29 13.04 -5.28
C LYS A 225 2.51 11.73 -5.20
N VAL A 226 2.82 10.94 -4.21
CA VAL A 226 2.10 9.70 -3.86
C VAL A 226 1.02 10.05 -2.83
N TYR A 227 -0.25 9.83 -3.18
CA TYR A 227 -1.36 10.04 -2.26
C TYR A 227 -1.25 9.10 -1.05
N THR A 228 -1.48 9.63 0.15
CA THR A 228 -1.53 8.84 1.38
C THR A 228 -2.60 9.38 2.31
N THR A 229 -3.37 8.50 2.95
CA THR A 229 -4.34 8.87 3.99
C THR A 229 -4.41 7.80 5.09
N TYR A 230 -4.65 8.26 6.30
CA TYR A 230 -4.82 7.44 7.51
C TYR A 230 -6.25 7.61 8.01
N ILE A 231 -6.99 6.50 8.10
CA ILE A 231 -8.40 6.48 8.51
C ILE A 231 -8.49 5.77 9.86
N ASN A 232 -9.24 6.35 10.78
CA ASN A 232 -9.41 5.84 12.15
C ASN A 232 -8.07 5.70 12.90
N SER A 233 -7.23 6.74 12.79
CA SER A 233 -5.98 6.82 13.54
C SER A 233 -6.23 6.90 15.04
N ALA A 234 -5.40 6.19 15.83
CA ALA A 234 -5.43 6.26 17.29
C ALA A 234 -4.89 7.59 17.86
N VAL A 235 -4.28 8.42 17.02
CA VAL A 235 -3.69 9.71 17.42
C VAL A 235 -4.13 10.83 16.48
N GLU A 236 -4.13 12.05 17.00
CA GLU A 236 -4.41 13.26 16.24
C GLU A 236 -3.12 14.02 15.93
N PRO A 237 -3.03 14.73 14.79
CA PRO A 237 -1.87 15.56 14.48
C PRO A 237 -1.67 16.67 15.53
N VAL A 238 -0.44 16.85 15.97
CA VAL A 238 -0.11 17.90 16.93
C VAL A 238 -0.47 19.27 16.34
N ASN A 239 -1.26 20.06 17.08
CA ASN A 239 -1.76 21.39 16.71
C ASN A 239 -2.58 21.41 15.39
N GLY A 240 -3.18 20.28 14.99
CA GLY A 240 -3.93 20.18 13.72
C GLY A 240 -3.04 20.35 12.47
N GLY A 241 -1.75 20.09 12.63
CA GLY A 241 -0.73 20.33 11.60
C GLY A 241 -0.72 19.25 10.51
N THR A 242 -1.67 19.32 9.57
CA THR A 242 -1.74 18.43 8.41
C THR A 242 -1.02 18.97 7.17
N ARG A 243 -0.53 20.20 7.19
CA ARG A 243 0.20 20.83 6.08
C ARG A 243 1.69 20.56 6.21
N ARG A 244 2.17 19.54 5.50
CA ARG A 244 3.57 19.13 5.56
C ARG A 244 4.09 18.73 4.19
N ASP A 245 5.33 19.10 3.90
CA ASP A 245 6.11 18.43 2.86
C ASP A 245 6.77 17.21 3.47
N TYR A 246 6.59 16.04 2.84
CA TYR A 246 7.10 14.79 3.34
C TYR A 246 7.43 13.82 2.20
N THR A 247 8.13 12.76 2.50
CA THR A 247 8.51 11.70 1.56
C THR A 247 7.78 10.39 1.88
N THR A 248 7.84 9.43 1.01
CA THR A 248 7.27 8.09 1.26
C THR A 248 7.96 7.35 2.40
N PHE A 249 9.17 7.77 2.83
CA PHE A 249 9.83 7.22 4.03
C PHE A 249 9.09 7.55 5.33
N ASP A 250 8.42 8.71 5.36
CA ASP A 250 7.68 9.17 6.53
C ASP A 250 6.46 8.29 6.83
N ASN A 251 5.98 7.51 5.84
CA ASN A 251 4.86 6.58 6.03
C ASN A 251 5.16 5.48 7.05
N PHE A 252 6.40 5.00 7.16
CA PHE A 252 6.76 3.97 8.13
C PHE A 252 6.51 4.39 9.58
N PRO A 253 7.16 5.44 10.13
CA PRO A 253 6.88 5.88 11.49
C PRO A 253 5.44 6.41 11.66
N THR A 254 4.86 7.00 10.61
CA THR A 254 3.49 7.53 10.68
C THR A 254 2.46 6.41 10.79
N THR A 255 2.65 5.30 10.07
CA THR A 255 1.76 4.13 10.17
C THR A 255 1.78 3.55 11.59
N LEU A 256 2.95 3.37 12.18
CA LEU A 256 3.07 2.92 13.56
C LEU A 256 2.42 3.90 14.56
N ALA A 257 2.66 5.19 14.38
CA ALA A 257 2.04 6.20 15.23
C ALA A 257 0.50 6.21 15.09
N SER A 258 -0.02 6.02 13.87
CA SER A 258 -1.47 5.95 13.63
C SER A 258 -2.15 4.78 14.36
N MET A 259 -1.39 3.75 14.69
CA MET A 259 -1.83 2.61 15.51
C MET A 259 -1.66 2.86 17.03
N GLY A 260 -1.19 4.04 17.43
CA GLY A 260 -0.95 4.41 18.83
C GLY A 260 0.44 4.04 19.38
N VAL A 261 1.37 3.62 18.51
CA VAL A 261 2.74 3.31 18.92
C VAL A 261 3.50 4.59 19.26
N SER A 262 4.11 4.64 20.42
CA SER A 262 5.00 5.74 20.83
C SER A 262 6.39 5.54 20.25
N ILE A 263 6.87 6.53 19.50
CA ILE A 263 8.17 6.49 18.84
C ILE A 263 9.09 7.50 19.51
N GLU A 264 10.18 7.01 20.15
CA GLU A 264 11.16 7.89 20.76
C GLU A 264 11.82 8.79 19.71
N GLY A 265 11.72 10.10 19.90
CA GLY A 265 12.26 11.08 18.97
C GLY A 265 11.46 11.26 17.69
N ASP A 266 10.31 10.60 17.54
CA ASP A 266 9.40 10.69 16.37
C ASP A 266 10.01 10.33 15.02
N ARG A 267 11.08 9.53 14.99
CA ARG A 267 11.78 9.14 13.75
C ARG A 267 12.13 7.65 13.74
N LEU A 268 11.94 7.02 12.58
CA LEU A 268 12.40 5.67 12.28
C LEU A 268 12.93 5.63 10.84
N GLY A 269 14.09 4.99 10.65
CA GLY A 269 14.78 5.04 9.37
C GLY A 269 15.08 6.48 8.96
N LEU A 270 14.74 6.85 7.75
CA LEU A 270 14.84 8.22 7.23
C LEU A 270 13.52 9.02 7.39
N GLY A 271 12.48 8.37 7.93
CA GLY A 271 11.15 8.97 8.06
C GLY A 271 10.92 9.66 9.40
N THR A 272 10.00 10.62 9.39
CA THR A 272 9.49 11.34 10.56
C THR A 272 8.00 11.04 10.73
N ASN A 273 7.55 10.81 11.95
CA ASN A 273 6.14 10.68 12.29
C ASN A 273 5.36 11.97 11.96
N LEU A 274 4.46 11.91 10.99
CA LEU A 274 3.71 13.07 10.52
C LEU A 274 2.68 13.58 11.53
N PHE A 275 2.25 12.76 12.48
CA PHE A 275 1.39 13.19 13.58
C PHE A 275 2.14 14.04 14.60
N SER A 276 3.48 13.98 14.64
CA SER A 276 4.31 14.75 15.55
C SER A 276 4.43 16.23 15.12
N GLY A 277 4.84 17.09 16.03
CA GLY A 277 5.16 18.49 15.72
C GLY A 277 6.57 18.70 15.14
N ARG A 278 7.29 17.65 14.80
CA ARG A 278 8.65 17.75 14.25
C ARG A 278 8.60 18.11 12.78
N PRO A 279 9.54 18.98 12.31
CA PRO A 279 9.67 19.32 10.90
C PRO A 279 10.16 18.14 10.07
#